data_9cfe5a9e263adcae461cdb42a0e96f2d
#
_entry.id   9cfe5a9e263adcae461cdb42a0e96f2d
#
_cell.length_a   1.000
_cell.length_b   1.000
_cell.length_c   1.000
_cell.angle_alpha   90.00
_cell.angle_beta   90.00
_cell.angle_gamma   90.00
#
_symmetry.space_group_name_H-M   'P 1'
#
loop_
_entity.id
_entity.type
_entity.pdbx_description
1 polymer ?
#
loop_
_entity_poly.entity_id
_entity_poly.type
_entity_poly.pdbx_seq_one_letter_code
_entity_poly.pdbx_strand_id
1 'polypeptide(L)'
;MIHGVLNVYKEKGYTSHDVVAKLRGIVKQKKIGHTGPLDPDAEGVLPVSFGKATKLCDLLTDKDKTYQAVLLLGQVTDTQDTSGQVLEKHSTEDLTNEKVENVIRSFEGEYDQIPPMYSALKVNGKKLYELAREGKEVERKARRITIHEIRILEINLPEVKLEVTCSKGTYIRTLCHDIGQKLGCGGCMKELLRTRVERFGLEDSIRLGEIAQLQKEGILEEKIIAIDEMFPTYAQVVLPPKTAAAVRNGNSFRKRDISQETALKEYENDERVRVYDESHQFIAIYCYCRKDDLFKIVKMFFDGNEKK
;
A
#
# COMPACT_ATOMS: atom_id res chain seq x y z
N MET A 1 -13.00 -18.30 10.49
CA MET A 1 -12.38 -17.63 9.29
C MET A 1 -12.02 -16.22 9.67
N ILE A 2 -10.76 -15.83 9.48
CA ILE A 2 -10.24 -14.51 9.85
C ILE A 2 -10.74 -13.46 8.85
N HIS A 3 -11.18 -12.30 9.37
CA HIS A 3 -11.62 -11.13 8.60
C HIS A 3 -10.99 -9.87 9.18
N GLY A 4 -10.05 -9.25 8.46
CA GLY A 4 -9.35 -8.06 8.93
C GLY A 4 -8.03 -7.87 8.21
N VAL A 5 -7.20 -6.99 8.72
CA VAL A 5 -5.89 -6.64 8.16
C VAL A 5 -4.79 -6.95 9.19
N LEU A 6 -3.74 -7.59 8.74
CA LEU A 6 -2.52 -7.84 9.52
C LEU A 6 -1.37 -7.05 8.92
N ASN A 7 -0.60 -6.37 9.76
CA ASN A 7 0.63 -5.73 9.34
C ASN A 7 1.77 -6.76 9.33
N VAL A 8 2.20 -7.19 8.14
CA VAL A 8 3.23 -8.22 7.97
C VAL A 8 4.57 -7.58 7.61
N TYR A 9 5.64 -8.03 8.25
CA TYR A 9 6.99 -7.75 7.80
C TYR A 9 7.35 -8.72 6.67
N LYS A 10 7.49 -8.19 5.45
CA LYS A 10 8.00 -8.98 4.32
C LYS A 10 9.53 -9.05 4.40
N GLU A 11 10.05 -10.24 4.54
CA GLU A 11 11.49 -10.49 4.57
C GLU A 11 12.08 -10.52 3.16
N LYS A 12 13.38 -10.24 3.03
CA LYS A 12 14.13 -10.31 1.79
C LYS A 12 14.05 -11.71 1.17
N GLY A 13 14.03 -11.80 -0.15
CA GLY A 13 13.95 -13.04 -0.89
C GLY A 13 12.56 -13.58 -1.15
N TYR A 14 11.52 -13.01 -0.50
CA TYR A 14 10.12 -13.34 -0.79
C TYR A 14 9.50 -12.32 -1.73
N THR A 15 8.71 -12.78 -2.70
CA THR A 15 7.73 -11.90 -3.35
C THR A 15 6.54 -11.66 -2.41
N SER A 16 5.77 -10.58 -2.64
CA SER A 16 4.53 -10.35 -1.88
C SER A 16 3.51 -11.48 -2.07
N HIS A 17 3.55 -12.18 -3.21
CA HIS A 17 2.72 -13.37 -3.46
C HIS A 17 3.17 -14.58 -2.65
N ASP A 18 4.47 -14.76 -2.44
CA ASP A 18 5.01 -15.85 -1.59
C ASP A 18 4.58 -15.66 -0.13
N VAL A 19 4.60 -14.41 0.35
CA VAL A 19 4.07 -14.07 1.69
C VAL A 19 2.60 -14.49 1.81
N VAL A 20 1.76 -14.12 0.83
CA VAL A 20 0.35 -14.52 0.80
C VAL A 20 0.19 -16.03 0.74
N ALA A 21 1.01 -16.74 -0.05
CA ALA A 21 0.96 -18.19 -0.17
C ALA A 21 1.31 -18.88 1.17
N LYS A 22 2.38 -18.40 1.86
CA LYS A 22 2.75 -18.90 3.20
C LYS A 22 1.65 -18.65 4.24
N LEU A 23 1.07 -17.45 4.25
CA LEU A 23 -0.03 -17.11 5.15
C LEU A 23 -1.26 -18.00 4.91
N ARG A 24 -1.60 -18.33 3.65
CA ARG A 24 -2.66 -19.30 3.36
C ARG A 24 -2.40 -20.67 4.00
N GLY A 25 -1.15 -21.12 4.00
CA GLY A 25 -0.73 -22.35 4.66
C GLY A 25 -0.84 -22.27 6.19
N ILE A 26 -0.43 -21.15 6.78
CA ILE A 26 -0.45 -20.93 8.24
C ILE A 26 -1.90 -20.91 8.76
N VAL A 27 -2.75 -20.04 8.19
CA VAL A 27 -4.12 -19.83 8.70
C VAL A 27 -5.17 -20.73 8.06
N LYS A 28 -4.79 -21.63 7.13
CA LYS A 28 -5.70 -22.55 6.40
C LYS A 28 -6.87 -21.83 5.69
N GLN A 29 -6.63 -20.62 5.19
CA GLN A 29 -7.64 -19.79 4.55
C GLN A 29 -7.19 -19.37 3.15
N LYS A 30 -8.07 -19.53 2.11
CA LYS A 30 -7.74 -19.22 0.72
C LYS A 30 -7.80 -17.71 0.41
N LYS A 31 -8.80 -17.00 0.97
CA LYS A 31 -9.08 -15.60 0.63
C LYS A 31 -8.16 -14.66 1.41
N ILE A 32 -6.99 -14.38 0.85
CA ILE A 32 -5.97 -13.47 1.38
C ILE A 32 -5.43 -12.64 0.22
N GLY A 33 -5.22 -11.34 0.44
CA GLY A 33 -4.63 -10.40 -0.51
C GLY A 33 -3.68 -9.42 0.18
N HIS A 34 -2.86 -8.70 -0.58
CA HIS A 34 -1.96 -7.67 -0.05
C HIS A 34 -2.23 -6.31 -0.69
N THR A 35 -1.77 -5.25 -0.04
CA THR A 35 -1.94 -3.85 -0.46
C THR A 35 -0.62 -3.28 -0.98
N GLY A 36 -0.41 -3.35 -2.29
CA GLY A 36 0.80 -2.85 -2.94
C GLY A 36 2.02 -3.76 -2.75
N PRO A 37 2.52 -4.34 -3.83
CA PRO A 37 3.66 -5.26 -3.77
C PRO A 37 4.95 -4.54 -3.35
N LEU A 38 5.89 -5.33 -2.84
CA LEU A 38 7.30 -5.03 -2.71
C LEU A 38 8.10 -5.96 -3.63
N ASP A 39 9.20 -5.45 -4.17
CA ASP A 39 10.14 -6.26 -4.95
C ASP A 39 10.73 -7.39 -4.07
N PRO A 40 11.23 -8.50 -4.66
CA PRO A 40 11.75 -9.63 -3.88
C PRO A 40 12.86 -9.24 -2.90
N ASP A 41 13.79 -8.38 -3.32
CA ASP A 41 14.92 -7.93 -2.50
C ASP A 41 14.58 -6.79 -1.52
N ALA A 42 13.40 -6.17 -1.67
CA ALA A 42 12.91 -5.17 -0.73
C ALA A 42 12.29 -5.83 0.51
N GLU A 43 12.35 -5.14 1.64
CA GLU A 43 11.83 -5.60 2.92
C GLU A 43 10.79 -4.64 3.51
N GLY A 44 10.15 -5.05 4.59
CA GLY A 44 9.37 -4.20 5.48
C GLY A 44 7.87 -4.36 5.38
N VAL A 45 7.17 -3.30 5.70
CA VAL A 45 5.72 -3.25 5.93
C VAL A 45 4.91 -3.71 4.72
N LEU A 46 4.12 -4.76 4.89
CA LEU A 46 3.19 -5.30 3.90
C LEU A 46 1.83 -5.59 4.55
N PRO A 47 0.88 -4.65 4.53
CA PRO A 47 -0.45 -4.92 5.05
C PRO A 47 -1.14 -6.01 4.22
N VAL A 48 -1.60 -7.06 4.89
CA VAL A 48 -2.26 -8.23 4.29
C VAL A 48 -3.69 -8.30 4.78
N SER A 49 -4.62 -8.43 3.85
CA SER A 49 -6.06 -8.48 4.11
C SER A 49 -6.56 -9.93 4.07
N PHE A 50 -7.35 -10.31 5.07
CA PHE A 50 -7.94 -11.64 5.22
C PHE A 50 -9.45 -11.62 4.99
N GLY A 51 -9.97 -12.63 4.31
CA GLY A 51 -11.39 -12.83 4.11
C GLY A 51 -12.09 -11.64 3.46
N LYS A 52 -13.09 -11.08 4.13
CA LYS A 52 -13.86 -9.93 3.65
C LYS A 52 -13.00 -8.66 3.47
N ALA A 53 -11.93 -8.53 4.27
CA ALA A 53 -11.01 -7.40 4.17
C ALA A 53 -10.24 -7.35 2.85
N THR A 54 -10.21 -8.41 2.04
CA THR A 54 -9.63 -8.34 0.68
C THR A 54 -10.30 -7.30 -0.21
N LYS A 55 -11.55 -6.91 0.12
CA LYS A 55 -12.25 -5.81 -0.54
C LYS A 55 -11.64 -4.42 -0.21
N LEU A 56 -10.76 -4.34 0.81
CA LEU A 56 -10.03 -3.11 1.17
C LEU A 56 -8.76 -2.91 0.34
N CYS A 57 -8.26 -3.94 -0.33
CA CYS A 57 -6.96 -3.87 -1.01
C CYS A 57 -6.84 -2.65 -1.93
N ASP A 58 -7.89 -2.34 -2.71
CA ASP A 58 -7.90 -1.18 -3.60
C ASP A 58 -7.81 0.14 -2.84
N LEU A 59 -8.54 0.26 -1.70
CA LEU A 59 -8.57 1.46 -0.87
C LEU A 59 -7.24 1.71 -0.15
N LEU A 60 -6.53 0.64 0.23
CA LEU A 60 -5.24 0.70 0.92
C LEU A 60 -4.06 0.85 -0.05
N THR A 61 -4.23 0.40 -1.30
CA THR A 61 -3.20 0.57 -2.35
C THR A 61 -2.99 2.04 -2.70
N ASP A 62 -4.02 2.87 -2.56
CA ASP A 62 -4.02 4.28 -2.92
C ASP A 62 -3.42 5.22 -1.86
N LYS A 63 -2.75 4.67 -0.85
CA LYS A 63 -2.19 5.42 0.28
C LYS A 63 -0.71 5.74 0.11
N ASP A 64 -0.26 6.77 0.81
CA ASP A 64 1.15 7.16 0.87
C ASP A 64 2.01 6.10 1.54
N LYS A 65 3.29 6.06 1.15
CA LYS A 65 4.28 5.14 1.69
C LYS A 65 5.54 5.89 2.07
N THR A 66 6.23 5.36 3.08
CA THR A 66 7.57 5.81 3.46
C THR A 66 8.55 4.66 3.29
N TYR A 67 9.70 4.99 2.73
CA TYR A 67 10.77 4.03 2.46
C TYR A 67 12.09 4.55 2.98
N GLN A 68 12.94 3.66 3.50
CA GLN A 68 14.37 3.90 3.59
C GLN A 68 15.05 3.18 2.43
N ALA A 69 15.90 3.89 1.70
CA ALA A 69 16.60 3.37 0.54
C ALA A 69 18.08 3.73 0.60
N VAL A 70 18.92 2.87 0.05
CA VAL A 70 20.32 3.16 -0.22
C VAL A 70 20.45 3.39 -1.73
N LEU A 71 20.74 4.64 -2.10
CA LEU A 71 21.14 5.02 -3.45
C LEU A 71 22.62 4.72 -3.62
N LEU A 72 22.98 3.98 -4.67
CA LEU A 72 24.36 3.77 -5.11
C LEU A 72 24.60 4.61 -6.37
N LEU A 73 25.51 5.58 -6.27
CA LEU A 73 25.94 6.43 -7.38
C LEU A 73 27.07 5.78 -8.18
N GLY A 74 27.29 6.20 -9.42
CA GLY A 74 28.35 5.74 -10.28
C GLY A 74 28.03 4.45 -11.06
N GLN A 75 26.80 3.94 -10.97
CA GLN A 75 26.40 2.70 -11.66
C GLN A 75 24.98 2.78 -12.21
N VAL A 76 24.81 2.36 -13.46
CA VAL A 76 23.49 2.19 -14.10
C VAL A 76 23.25 0.70 -14.34
N THR A 77 22.05 0.22 -14.02
CA THR A 77 21.63 -1.17 -14.25
C THR A 77 20.31 -1.23 -15.02
N ASP A 78 20.03 -2.34 -15.67
CA ASP A 78 18.82 -2.57 -16.47
C ASP A 78 17.55 -2.64 -15.60
N THR A 79 17.68 -3.06 -14.32
CA THR A 79 16.58 -3.13 -13.34
C THR A 79 16.42 -1.84 -12.52
N GLN A 80 17.36 -0.90 -12.61
CA GLN A 80 17.49 0.30 -11.76
C GLN A 80 17.76 -0.03 -10.28
N ASP A 81 18.18 -1.26 -9.98
CA ASP A 81 18.68 -1.73 -8.68
C ASP A 81 19.91 -2.63 -8.87
N THR A 82 20.58 -2.99 -7.78
CA THR A 82 21.82 -3.78 -7.83
C THR A 82 21.62 -5.25 -8.18
N SER A 83 20.39 -5.73 -8.37
CA SER A 83 20.11 -7.11 -8.80
C SER A 83 20.24 -7.30 -10.32
N GLY A 84 20.22 -6.20 -11.08
CA GLY A 84 20.30 -6.21 -12.54
C GLY A 84 21.71 -6.26 -13.10
N GLN A 85 21.79 -6.35 -14.44
CA GLN A 85 23.04 -6.24 -15.16
C GLN A 85 23.55 -4.81 -15.19
N VAL A 86 24.83 -4.63 -14.90
CA VAL A 86 25.48 -3.32 -15.00
C VAL A 86 25.62 -2.93 -16.47
N LEU A 87 24.99 -1.80 -16.84
CA LEU A 87 25.05 -1.22 -18.18
C LEU A 87 26.20 -0.22 -18.31
N GLU A 88 26.36 0.63 -17.27
CA GLU A 88 27.34 1.71 -17.27
C GLU A 88 27.98 1.86 -15.88
N LYS A 89 29.25 2.29 -15.86
CA LYS A 89 29.97 2.71 -14.65
C LYS A 89 30.65 4.05 -14.88
N HIS A 90 30.53 4.95 -13.92
CA HIS A 90 31.10 6.29 -13.96
C HIS A 90 31.83 6.61 -12.66
N SER A 91 32.86 7.48 -12.72
CA SER A 91 33.51 7.98 -11.52
C SER A 91 32.56 8.85 -10.69
N THR A 92 32.72 8.78 -9.40
CA THR A 92 32.02 9.62 -8.40
C THR A 92 32.97 10.53 -7.63
N GLU A 93 34.26 10.58 -8.02
CA GLU A 93 35.31 11.34 -7.31
C GLU A 93 35.08 12.85 -7.32
N ASP A 94 34.44 13.37 -8.38
CA ASP A 94 34.12 14.82 -8.50
C ASP A 94 32.79 15.22 -7.80
N LEU A 95 32.13 14.29 -7.14
CA LEU A 95 30.89 14.56 -6.42
C LEU A 95 31.21 15.16 -5.05
N THR A 96 30.54 16.27 -4.71
CA THR A 96 30.53 16.82 -3.36
C THR A 96 29.21 16.51 -2.69
N ASN A 97 29.22 16.38 -1.35
CA ASN A 97 28.00 16.16 -0.57
C ASN A 97 26.95 17.24 -0.83
N GLU A 98 27.37 18.51 -0.95
CA GLU A 98 26.47 19.65 -1.24
C GLU A 98 25.78 19.49 -2.61
N LYS A 99 26.52 19.11 -3.67
CA LYS A 99 25.95 18.89 -5.00
C LYS A 99 24.94 17.76 -4.96
N VAL A 100 25.26 16.66 -4.29
CA VAL A 100 24.39 15.48 -4.13
C VAL A 100 23.13 15.85 -3.36
N GLU A 101 23.25 16.55 -2.22
CA GLU A 101 22.12 17.02 -1.43
C GLU A 101 21.17 17.92 -2.24
N ASN A 102 21.71 18.93 -2.94
CA ASN A 102 20.93 19.84 -3.75
C ASN A 102 20.14 19.13 -4.86
N VAL A 103 20.76 18.16 -5.52
CA VAL A 103 20.07 17.37 -6.55
C VAL A 103 18.98 16.49 -5.95
N ILE A 104 19.23 15.80 -4.84
CA ILE A 104 18.25 14.95 -4.17
C ILE A 104 17.02 15.77 -3.76
N ARG A 105 17.22 16.93 -3.08
CA ARG A 105 16.12 17.80 -2.65
C ARG A 105 15.30 18.35 -3.82
N SER A 106 15.89 18.49 -5.00
CA SER A 106 15.18 18.97 -6.20
C SER A 106 14.14 17.98 -6.74
N PHE A 107 14.03 16.77 -6.19
CA PHE A 107 12.97 15.81 -6.51
C PHE A 107 11.76 15.89 -5.57
N GLU A 108 11.80 16.72 -4.53
CA GLU A 108 10.61 16.98 -3.70
C GLU A 108 9.54 17.72 -4.51
N GLY A 109 8.29 17.37 -4.24
CA GLY A 109 7.13 17.87 -4.97
C GLY A 109 6.64 16.91 -6.06
N GLU A 110 5.94 17.47 -7.03
CA GLU A 110 5.39 16.70 -8.16
C GLU A 110 6.40 16.56 -9.28
N TYR A 111 6.61 15.34 -9.78
CA TYR A 111 7.34 15.13 -11.01
C TYR A 111 6.80 13.96 -11.83
N ASP A 112 7.12 13.94 -13.13
CA ASP A 112 6.68 12.91 -14.06
C ASP A 112 7.71 11.79 -14.12
N GLN A 113 7.43 10.67 -13.47
CA GLN A 113 8.29 9.50 -13.40
C GLN A 113 7.93 8.49 -14.49
N ILE A 114 8.94 8.02 -15.25
CA ILE A 114 8.78 6.90 -16.19
C ILE A 114 8.95 5.58 -15.42
N PRO A 115 7.91 4.74 -15.34
CA PRO A 115 8.01 3.46 -14.61
C PRO A 115 9.09 2.55 -15.19
N PRO A 116 9.79 1.73 -14.36
CA PRO A 116 10.80 0.82 -14.88
C PRO A 116 10.17 -0.31 -15.71
N MET A 117 10.96 -0.91 -16.63
CA MET A 117 10.53 -2.10 -17.37
C MET A 117 10.24 -3.29 -16.45
N TYR A 118 11.00 -3.44 -15.39
CA TYR A 118 10.77 -4.48 -14.36
C TYR A 118 9.68 -4.06 -13.38
N SER A 119 8.44 -3.87 -13.88
CA SER A 119 7.26 -3.54 -13.08
C SER A 119 6.05 -4.40 -13.42
N ALA A 120 5.06 -4.45 -12.51
CA ALA A 120 3.81 -5.18 -12.70
C ALA A 120 2.76 -4.42 -13.55
N LEU A 121 3.11 -3.26 -14.08
CA LEU A 121 2.25 -2.50 -14.97
C LEU A 121 1.99 -3.28 -16.27
N LYS A 122 0.76 -3.15 -16.78
CA LYS A 122 0.37 -3.82 -18.03
C LYS A 122 0.37 -2.85 -19.20
N VAL A 123 0.99 -3.28 -20.29
CA VAL A 123 0.92 -2.64 -21.59
C VAL A 123 0.41 -3.69 -22.58
N ASN A 124 -0.68 -3.39 -23.30
CA ASN A 124 -1.32 -4.32 -24.23
C ASN A 124 -1.65 -5.71 -23.62
N GLY A 125 -2.06 -5.72 -22.34
CA GLY A 125 -2.45 -6.94 -21.63
C GLY A 125 -1.30 -7.75 -20.99
N LYS A 126 -0.03 -7.52 -21.37
CA LYS A 126 1.16 -8.16 -20.79
C LYS A 126 1.79 -7.26 -19.72
N LYS A 127 2.37 -7.85 -18.69
CA LYS A 127 3.09 -7.09 -17.67
C LYS A 127 4.47 -6.67 -18.21
N LEU A 128 4.93 -5.47 -17.83
CA LEU A 128 6.20 -4.93 -18.32
C LEU A 128 7.38 -5.84 -17.97
N TYR A 129 7.42 -6.45 -16.77
CA TYR A 129 8.50 -7.35 -16.40
C TYR A 129 8.53 -8.64 -17.26
N GLU A 130 7.39 -9.09 -17.82
CA GLU A 130 7.34 -10.23 -18.74
C GLU A 130 8.00 -9.87 -20.06
N LEU A 131 7.71 -8.66 -20.57
CA LEU A 131 8.35 -8.14 -21.79
C LEU A 131 9.85 -7.89 -21.59
N ALA A 132 10.24 -7.36 -20.43
CA ALA A 132 11.66 -7.17 -20.10
C ALA A 132 12.45 -8.49 -20.12
N ARG A 133 11.89 -9.57 -19.55
CA ARG A 133 12.50 -10.92 -19.58
C ARG A 133 12.58 -11.51 -21.00
N GLU A 134 11.68 -11.09 -21.88
CA GLU A 134 11.75 -11.44 -23.32
C GLU A 134 12.77 -10.56 -24.09
N GLY A 135 13.50 -9.66 -23.41
CA GLY A 135 14.43 -8.71 -24.03
C GLY A 135 13.74 -7.61 -24.83
N LYS A 136 12.45 -7.38 -24.61
CA LYS A 136 11.65 -6.36 -25.29
C LYS A 136 11.54 -5.11 -24.46
N GLU A 137 11.98 -3.99 -25.01
CA GLU A 137 11.69 -2.67 -24.46
C GLU A 137 10.48 -2.07 -25.14
N VAL A 138 9.59 -1.44 -24.34
CA VAL A 138 8.39 -0.77 -24.84
C VAL A 138 8.34 0.65 -24.29
N GLU A 139 7.76 1.56 -25.06
CA GLU A 139 7.52 2.92 -24.62
C GLU A 139 6.58 2.92 -23.42
N ARG A 140 6.97 3.68 -22.40
CA ARG A 140 6.22 3.84 -21.14
C ARG A 140 5.84 5.29 -20.96
N LYS A 141 4.58 5.53 -20.72
CA LYS A 141 4.09 6.88 -20.40
C LYS A 141 4.55 7.27 -19.01
N ALA A 142 5.08 8.47 -18.88
CA ALA A 142 5.36 9.07 -17.60
C ALA A 142 4.08 9.16 -16.75
N ARG A 143 4.23 9.07 -15.44
CA ARG A 143 3.14 9.16 -14.46
C ARG A 143 3.47 10.25 -13.46
N ARG A 144 2.51 11.13 -13.25
CA ARG A 144 2.61 12.14 -12.22
C ARG A 144 2.60 11.46 -10.85
N ILE A 145 3.68 11.67 -10.09
CA ILE A 145 3.83 11.23 -8.70
C ILE A 145 4.21 12.44 -7.84
N THR A 146 4.06 12.28 -6.52
CA THR A 146 4.47 13.31 -5.56
C THR A 146 5.45 12.70 -4.57
N ILE A 147 6.60 13.31 -4.43
CA ILE A 147 7.52 13.08 -3.32
C ILE A 147 7.19 14.14 -2.26
N HIS A 148 6.59 13.70 -1.16
CA HIS A 148 6.18 14.60 -0.09
C HIS A 148 7.37 15.13 0.70
N GLU A 149 8.37 14.26 0.95
CA GLU A 149 9.57 14.59 1.73
C GLU A 149 10.70 13.62 1.36
N ILE A 150 11.93 14.14 1.28
CA ILE A 150 13.15 13.35 1.24
C ILE A 150 14.05 13.78 2.40
N ARG A 151 14.27 12.88 3.35
CA ARG A 151 15.27 13.08 4.38
C ARG A 151 16.55 12.32 4.03
N ILE A 152 17.66 13.03 3.94
CA ILE A 152 18.97 12.43 3.75
C ILE A 152 19.44 11.98 5.13
N LEU A 153 19.57 10.68 5.33
CA LEU A 153 19.99 10.10 6.62
C LEU A 153 21.51 10.03 6.74
N GLU A 154 22.20 9.73 5.62
CA GLU A 154 23.65 9.61 5.58
C GLU A 154 24.15 9.82 4.15
N ILE A 155 25.28 10.50 3.99
CA ILE A 155 26.03 10.59 2.73
C ILE A 155 27.42 10.01 2.98
N ASN A 156 27.68 8.86 2.37
CA ASN A 156 28.97 8.19 2.40
C ASN A 156 29.31 7.72 0.97
N LEU A 157 29.71 8.69 0.13
CA LEU A 157 29.88 8.48 -1.31
C LEU A 157 30.73 7.24 -1.61
N PRO A 158 30.29 6.39 -2.55
CA PRO A 158 29.20 6.60 -3.51
C PRO A 158 27.80 6.22 -3.01
N GLU A 159 27.61 5.91 -1.74
CA GLU A 159 26.32 5.53 -1.16
C GLU A 159 25.65 6.70 -0.43
N VAL A 160 24.32 6.81 -0.63
CA VAL A 160 23.51 7.80 0.07
C VAL A 160 22.28 7.09 0.66
N LYS A 161 22.09 7.20 1.96
CA LYS A 161 20.91 6.66 2.65
C LYS A 161 19.83 7.72 2.75
N LEU A 162 18.66 7.39 2.23
CA LEU A 162 17.51 8.29 2.13
C LEU A 162 16.31 7.71 2.87
N GLU A 163 15.49 8.60 3.44
CA GLU A 163 14.11 8.26 3.79
C GLU A 163 13.19 9.10 2.90
N VAL A 164 12.27 8.43 2.19
CA VAL A 164 11.40 9.04 1.18
C VAL A 164 9.95 8.77 1.53
N THR A 165 9.16 9.83 1.72
CA THR A 165 7.70 9.76 1.82
C THR A 165 7.08 10.19 0.49
N CYS A 166 6.27 9.31 -0.12
CA CYS A 166 5.78 9.54 -1.48
C CYS A 166 4.36 9.01 -1.70
N SER A 167 3.73 9.52 -2.74
CA SER A 167 2.42 9.10 -3.21
C SER A 167 2.43 7.67 -3.77
N LYS A 168 1.24 7.10 -3.94
CA LYS A 168 1.07 5.81 -4.62
C LYS A 168 1.73 5.80 -6.00
N GLY A 169 2.23 4.63 -6.39
CA GLY A 169 2.77 4.40 -7.75
C GLY A 169 4.18 4.90 -7.96
N THR A 170 4.82 5.47 -6.94
CA THR A 170 6.23 5.87 -6.98
C THR A 170 7.13 4.65 -6.97
N TYR A 171 8.10 4.61 -7.87
CA TYR A 171 9.17 3.62 -7.93
C TYR A 171 10.45 4.23 -7.35
N ILE A 172 10.87 3.76 -6.17
CA ILE A 172 12.10 4.24 -5.52
C ILE A 172 13.35 3.89 -6.36
N ARG A 173 13.33 2.76 -7.07
CA ARG A 173 14.39 2.40 -8.03
C ARG A 173 14.57 3.47 -9.10
N THR A 174 13.46 3.94 -9.68
CA THR A 174 13.52 5.01 -10.70
C THR A 174 13.94 6.34 -10.08
N LEU A 175 13.49 6.67 -8.86
CA LEU A 175 13.98 7.86 -8.16
C LEU A 175 15.52 7.83 -8.01
N CYS A 176 16.08 6.70 -7.57
CA CYS A 176 17.53 6.53 -7.45
C CYS A 176 18.25 6.67 -8.81
N HIS A 177 17.67 6.07 -9.85
CA HIS A 177 18.17 6.20 -11.21
C HIS A 177 18.16 7.66 -11.71
N ASP A 178 17.03 8.36 -11.56
CA ASP A 178 16.84 9.74 -12.02
C ASP A 178 17.74 10.72 -11.28
N ILE A 179 17.96 10.52 -9.97
CA ILE A 179 18.95 11.28 -9.18
C ILE A 179 20.35 11.09 -9.77
N GLY A 180 20.78 9.85 -10.03
CA GLY A 180 22.07 9.56 -10.61
C GLY A 180 22.24 10.14 -12.01
N GLN A 181 21.21 10.11 -12.86
CA GLN A 181 21.20 10.73 -14.18
C GLN A 181 21.35 12.26 -14.07
N LYS A 182 20.61 12.91 -13.16
CA LYS A 182 20.70 14.34 -12.94
C LYS A 182 22.06 14.80 -12.39
N LEU A 183 22.75 13.94 -11.63
CA LEU A 183 24.13 14.15 -11.19
C LEU A 183 25.16 13.95 -12.31
N GLY A 184 24.80 13.25 -13.41
CA GLY A 184 25.67 12.94 -14.54
C GLY A 184 26.60 11.74 -14.31
N CYS A 185 26.44 10.99 -13.21
CA CYS A 185 27.26 9.83 -12.86
C CYS A 185 26.51 8.49 -12.92
N GLY A 186 25.18 8.54 -13.20
CA GLY A 186 24.34 7.36 -13.06
C GLY A 186 24.08 6.98 -11.58
N GLY A 187 23.04 6.17 -11.37
CA GLY A 187 22.67 5.70 -10.06
C GLY A 187 21.68 4.54 -10.12
N CYS A 188 21.68 3.71 -9.09
CA CYS A 188 20.72 2.63 -8.90
C CYS A 188 20.39 2.45 -7.42
N MET A 189 19.32 1.74 -7.13
CA MET A 189 18.92 1.40 -5.76
C MET A 189 19.70 0.17 -5.28
N LYS A 190 20.36 0.27 -4.13
CA LYS A 190 21.09 -0.85 -3.50
C LYS A 190 20.21 -1.62 -2.51
N GLU A 191 19.49 -0.88 -1.65
CA GLU A 191 18.63 -1.46 -0.62
C GLU A 191 17.32 -0.72 -0.53
N LEU A 192 16.26 -1.42 -0.13
CA LEU A 192 14.94 -0.84 0.09
C LEU A 192 14.24 -1.49 1.28
N LEU A 193 13.86 -0.65 2.24
CA LEU A 193 13.02 -1.00 3.37
C LEU A 193 11.78 -0.12 3.36
N ARG A 194 10.58 -0.70 3.19
CA ARG A 194 9.34 0.05 3.38
C ARG A 194 9.01 0.15 4.85
N THR A 195 9.15 1.34 5.42
CA THR A 195 8.96 1.60 6.85
C THR A 195 7.51 1.90 7.20
N ARG A 196 6.72 2.41 6.24
CA ARG A 196 5.31 2.76 6.48
C ARG A 196 4.43 2.62 5.25
N VAL A 197 3.18 2.21 5.49
CA VAL A 197 2.05 2.27 4.56
C VAL A 197 0.89 2.88 5.32
N GLU A 198 0.57 4.16 5.11
CA GLU A 198 -0.44 4.92 5.86
C GLU A 198 -0.23 4.80 7.37
N ARG A 199 -1.16 4.13 8.08
CA ARG A 199 -1.11 3.90 9.54
C ARG A 199 -0.22 2.73 9.97
N PHE A 200 0.15 1.86 9.04
CA PHE A 200 0.96 0.68 9.34
C PHE A 200 2.43 1.05 9.38
N GLY A 201 3.03 0.98 10.56
CA GLY A 201 4.45 1.22 10.80
C GLY A 201 5.27 -0.07 10.84
N LEU A 202 6.58 0.09 10.80
CA LEU A 202 7.52 -1.03 10.87
C LEU A 202 7.50 -1.70 12.25
N GLU A 203 7.33 -0.90 13.30
CA GLU A 203 7.30 -1.32 14.70
C GLU A 203 6.16 -2.30 15.03
N ASP A 204 5.03 -2.16 14.32
CA ASP A 204 3.85 -3.02 14.48
C ASP A 204 3.82 -4.19 13.50
N SER A 205 4.86 -4.35 12.67
CA SER A 205 4.90 -5.39 11.65
C SER A 205 5.40 -6.73 12.20
N ILE A 206 4.76 -7.84 11.81
CA ILE A 206 5.02 -9.16 12.36
C ILE A 206 5.63 -10.07 11.29
N ARG A 207 6.71 -10.78 11.62
CA ARG A 207 7.38 -11.72 10.71
C ARG A 207 6.60 -13.01 10.52
N LEU A 208 6.77 -13.68 9.38
CA LEU A 208 6.05 -14.94 9.06
C LEU A 208 6.24 -16.05 10.11
N GLY A 209 7.45 -16.15 10.68
CA GLY A 209 7.73 -17.12 11.74
C GLY A 209 6.94 -16.86 13.01
N GLU A 210 6.85 -15.60 13.42
CA GLU A 210 6.06 -15.17 14.58
C GLU A 210 4.56 -15.35 14.34
N ILE A 211 4.06 -15.01 13.13
CA ILE A 211 2.65 -15.24 12.76
C ILE A 211 2.30 -16.74 12.87
N ALA A 212 3.20 -17.63 12.43
CA ALA A 212 3.00 -19.07 12.55
C ALA A 212 2.94 -19.51 14.01
N GLN A 213 3.72 -18.91 14.90
CA GLN A 213 3.70 -19.18 16.32
C GLN A 213 2.40 -18.68 16.98
N LEU A 214 2.01 -17.43 16.75
CA LEU A 214 0.74 -16.85 17.22
C LEU A 214 -0.47 -17.68 16.78
N GLN A 215 -0.43 -18.20 15.54
CA GLN A 215 -1.49 -19.09 15.04
C GLN A 215 -1.56 -20.42 15.81
N LYS A 216 -0.41 -21.04 16.15
CA LYS A 216 -0.36 -22.26 16.96
C LYS A 216 -0.88 -22.04 18.38
N GLU A 217 -0.59 -20.87 18.94
CA GLU A 217 -1.04 -20.46 20.27
C GLU A 217 -2.52 -20.04 20.30
N GLY A 218 -3.14 -19.83 19.14
CA GLY A 218 -4.56 -19.45 19.03
C GLY A 218 -4.82 -17.97 19.31
N ILE A 219 -3.79 -17.13 19.34
CA ILE A 219 -3.88 -15.69 19.67
C ILE A 219 -3.62 -14.77 18.47
N LEU A 220 -3.46 -15.32 17.26
CA LEU A 220 -3.23 -14.51 16.06
C LEU A 220 -4.36 -13.50 15.80
N GLU A 221 -5.62 -13.84 16.13
CA GLU A 221 -6.76 -12.95 15.90
C GLU A 221 -6.67 -11.65 16.70
N GLU A 222 -5.97 -11.62 17.83
CA GLU A 222 -5.71 -10.41 18.63
C GLU A 222 -4.81 -9.38 17.90
N LYS A 223 -4.07 -9.82 16.88
CA LYS A 223 -3.22 -8.97 16.04
C LYS A 223 -3.92 -8.51 14.76
N ILE A 224 -5.13 -9.01 14.50
CA ILE A 224 -5.91 -8.66 13.32
C ILE A 224 -6.71 -7.39 13.57
N ILE A 225 -6.46 -6.37 12.79
CA ILE A 225 -7.22 -5.12 12.82
C ILE A 225 -8.56 -5.36 12.11
N ALA A 226 -9.66 -5.07 12.79
CA ALA A 226 -11.00 -5.25 12.24
C ALA A 226 -11.24 -4.31 11.03
N ILE A 227 -12.16 -4.72 10.14
CA ILE A 227 -12.39 -4.01 8.87
C ILE A 227 -12.88 -2.57 9.12
N ASP A 228 -13.75 -2.37 10.08
CA ASP A 228 -14.30 -1.07 10.43
C ASP A 228 -13.29 -0.16 11.13
N GLU A 229 -12.33 -0.73 11.86
CA GLU A 229 -11.21 0.02 12.46
C GLU A 229 -10.25 0.62 11.42
N MET A 230 -10.33 0.15 10.17
CA MET A 230 -9.60 0.76 9.05
C MET A 230 -10.14 2.14 8.65
N PHE A 231 -11.27 2.56 9.22
CA PHE A 231 -11.93 3.84 8.90
C PHE A 231 -12.23 4.65 10.18
N PRO A 232 -11.22 4.95 11.01
CA PRO A 232 -11.47 5.57 12.33
C PRO A 232 -12.12 6.95 12.25
N THR A 233 -11.91 7.68 11.14
CA THR A 233 -12.46 9.02 10.92
C THR A 233 -13.93 9.02 10.44
N TYR A 234 -14.44 7.86 9.98
CA TYR A 234 -15.82 7.78 9.52
C TYR A 234 -16.77 7.63 10.70
N ALA A 235 -17.81 8.47 10.72
CA ALA A 235 -18.85 8.40 11.75
C ALA A 235 -19.53 7.03 11.75
N GLN A 236 -19.97 6.59 12.92
CA GLN A 236 -20.75 5.36 13.06
C GLN A 236 -22.26 5.68 12.89
N VAL A 237 -22.95 4.79 12.19
CA VAL A 237 -24.40 4.82 12.01
C VAL A 237 -24.95 3.45 12.37
N VAL A 238 -25.83 3.40 13.36
CA VAL A 238 -26.54 2.19 13.78
C VAL A 238 -27.93 2.17 13.17
N LEU A 239 -28.30 1.07 12.56
CA LEU A 239 -29.59 0.92 11.88
C LEU A 239 -30.52 -0.05 12.63
N PRO A 240 -31.81 0.27 12.72
CA PRO A 240 -32.81 -0.65 13.26
C PRO A 240 -32.94 -1.90 12.37
N PRO A 241 -33.45 -3.03 12.91
CA PRO A 241 -33.43 -4.33 12.26
C PRO A 241 -33.99 -4.35 10.84
N LYS A 242 -35.10 -3.64 10.61
CA LYS A 242 -35.77 -3.57 9.29
C LYS A 242 -34.86 -2.90 8.25
N THR A 243 -34.27 -1.74 8.59
CA THR A 243 -33.36 -1.01 7.70
C THR A 243 -32.04 -1.76 7.52
N ALA A 244 -31.49 -2.35 8.58
CA ALA A 244 -30.28 -3.18 8.51
C ALA A 244 -30.44 -4.38 7.56
N ALA A 245 -31.62 -5.04 7.59
CA ALA A 245 -31.92 -6.13 6.67
C ALA A 245 -31.94 -5.69 5.20
N ALA A 246 -32.49 -4.51 4.91
CA ALA A 246 -32.47 -3.93 3.56
C ALA A 246 -31.05 -3.54 3.12
N VAL A 247 -30.29 -2.92 4.01
CA VAL A 247 -28.90 -2.49 3.78
C VAL A 247 -27.96 -3.68 3.52
N ARG A 248 -28.17 -4.81 4.18
CA ARG A 248 -27.40 -6.05 3.89
C ARG A 248 -27.54 -6.55 2.45
N ASN A 249 -28.63 -6.13 1.77
CA ASN A 249 -28.85 -6.40 0.34
C ASN A 249 -28.37 -5.23 -0.56
N GLY A 250 -27.66 -4.23 0.01
CA GLY A 250 -27.10 -3.11 -0.73
C GLY A 250 -28.08 -1.93 -0.94
N ASN A 251 -29.26 -1.95 -0.34
CA ASN A 251 -30.22 -0.87 -0.48
C ASN A 251 -29.70 0.42 0.21
N SER A 252 -30.08 1.56 -0.36
CA SER A 252 -29.88 2.88 0.23
C SER A 252 -30.88 3.12 1.38
N PHE A 253 -30.53 4.02 2.30
CA PHE A 253 -31.39 4.42 3.41
C PHE A 253 -31.34 5.94 3.62
N ARG A 254 -32.30 6.50 4.35
CA ARG A 254 -32.41 7.94 4.63
C ARG A 254 -31.96 8.24 6.06
N LYS A 255 -31.67 9.52 6.34
CA LYS A 255 -31.32 10.01 7.68
C LYS A 255 -32.40 9.63 8.73
N ARG A 256 -33.67 9.70 8.37
CA ARG A 256 -34.80 9.30 9.23
C ARG A 256 -34.89 7.80 9.58
N ASP A 257 -34.17 6.97 8.83
CA ASP A 257 -34.15 5.51 9.01
C ASP A 257 -33.03 5.06 9.94
N ILE A 258 -32.26 6.01 10.52
CA ILE A 258 -31.17 5.78 11.48
C ILE A 258 -31.74 5.69 12.89
N SER A 259 -31.14 4.87 13.76
CA SER A 259 -31.50 4.82 15.19
C SER A 259 -31.28 6.17 15.87
N GLN A 260 -32.18 6.54 16.80
CA GLN A 260 -32.23 7.89 17.38
C GLN A 260 -30.91 8.38 17.98
N GLU A 261 -30.10 7.49 18.53
CA GLU A 261 -28.78 7.83 19.12
C GLU A 261 -27.80 8.43 18.11
N THR A 262 -27.90 8.07 16.83
CA THR A 262 -26.98 8.53 15.75
C THR A 262 -27.65 9.50 14.78
N ALA A 263 -28.97 9.70 14.89
CA ALA A 263 -29.78 10.53 13.97
C ALA A 263 -29.56 12.04 14.10
N LEU A 264 -29.00 12.52 15.21
CA LEU A 264 -28.90 13.94 15.54
C LEU A 264 -27.75 14.66 14.81
N LYS A 265 -26.87 13.93 14.13
CA LYS A 265 -25.74 14.52 13.41
C LYS A 265 -26.16 15.09 12.06
N GLU A 266 -25.68 16.31 11.76
CA GLU A 266 -25.68 16.82 10.39
C GLU A 266 -24.55 16.16 9.59
N TYR A 267 -24.87 15.71 8.36
CA TYR A 267 -23.92 15.08 7.46
C TYR A 267 -23.59 16.01 6.29
N GLU A 268 -22.33 16.07 5.92
CA GLU A 268 -21.88 16.80 4.74
C GLU A 268 -22.09 15.97 3.47
N ASN A 269 -22.17 16.66 2.30
CA ASN A 269 -22.21 15.92 1.03
C ASN A 269 -20.92 15.10 0.85
N ASP A 270 -21.06 13.86 0.38
CA ASP A 270 -20.00 12.89 0.20
C ASP A 270 -19.32 12.41 1.50
N GLU A 271 -19.87 12.78 2.67
CA GLU A 271 -19.39 12.22 3.95
C GLU A 271 -19.61 10.72 4.00
N ARG A 272 -18.54 9.99 4.34
CA ARG A 272 -18.59 8.54 4.48
C ARG A 272 -18.86 8.13 5.91
N VAL A 273 -19.65 7.06 6.06
CA VAL A 273 -20.06 6.52 7.36
C VAL A 273 -19.85 5.01 7.42
N ARG A 274 -19.57 4.50 8.62
CA ARG A 274 -19.56 3.08 8.96
C ARG A 274 -20.94 2.68 9.40
N VAL A 275 -21.53 1.68 8.77
CA VAL A 275 -22.90 1.23 9.05
C VAL A 275 -22.89 -0.09 9.81
N TYR A 276 -23.64 -0.11 10.92
CA TYR A 276 -23.79 -1.25 11.83
C TYR A 276 -25.27 -1.58 12.03
N ASP A 277 -25.56 -2.79 12.46
CA ASP A 277 -26.85 -3.15 13.04
C ASP A 277 -26.86 -2.89 14.57
N GLU A 278 -28.01 -3.12 15.21
CA GLU A 278 -28.19 -2.97 16.66
C GLU A 278 -27.33 -3.92 17.51
N SER A 279 -26.83 -5.00 16.94
CA SER A 279 -25.85 -5.88 17.61
C SER A 279 -24.41 -5.40 17.42
N HIS A 280 -24.19 -4.19 16.87
CA HIS A 280 -22.90 -3.63 16.51
C HIS A 280 -22.10 -4.46 15.49
N GLN A 281 -22.79 -5.29 14.68
CA GLN A 281 -22.15 -5.98 13.57
C GLN A 281 -21.93 -4.99 12.42
N PHE A 282 -20.66 -4.84 11.99
CA PHE A 282 -20.32 -3.99 10.85
C PHE A 282 -20.87 -4.56 9.55
N ILE A 283 -21.56 -3.75 8.77
CA ILE A 283 -22.21 -4.15 7.53
C ILE A 283 -21.45 -3.60 6.31
N ALA A 284 -21.24 -2.28 6.25
CA ALA A 284 -20.78 -1.62 5.05
C ALA A 284 -20.27 -0.20 5.31
N ILE A 285 -19.61 0.38 4.31
CA ILE A 285 -19.37 1.82 4.18
C ILE A 285 -20.41 2.41 3.23
N TYR A 286 -21.03 3.51 3.65
CA TYR A 286 -21.95 4.31 2.88
C TYR A 286 -21.45 5.75 2.75
N CYS A 287 -21.97 6.45 1.76
CA CYS A 287 -21.70 7.86 1.49
C CYS A 287 -23.00 8.64 1.47
N TYR A 288 -23.07 9.76 2.18
CA TYR A 288 -24.25 10.62 2.21
C TYR A 288 -24.31 11.51 0.97
N CYS A 289 -25.45 11.48 0.29
CA CYS A 289 -25.78 12.35 -0.83
C CYS A 289 -26.82 13.37 -0.39
N ARG A 290 -26.39 14.61 -0.15
CA ARG A 290 -27.27 15.69 0.34
C ARG A 290 -28.43 15.97 -0.60
N LYS A 291 -28.19 15.93 -1.93
CA LYS A 291 -29.21 16.20 -2.96
C LYS A 291 -30.43 15.29 -2.86
N ASP A 292 -30.20 14.03 -2.51
CA ASP A 292 -31.24 13.00 -2.48
C ASP A 292 -31.71 12.69 -1.04
N ASP A 293 -31.05 13.26 -0.03
CA ASP A 293 -31.15 12.86 1.39
C ASP A 293 -31.02 11.36 1.58
N LEU A 294 -30.01 10.78 0.95
CA LEU A 294 -29.78 9.33 0.90
C LEU A 294 -28.35 8.96 1.21
N PHE A 295 -28.19 7.90 1.99
CA PHE A 295 -26.93 7.17 2.10
C PHE A 295 -26.86 6.10 0.99
N LYS A 296 -25.86 6.18 0.15
CA LYS A 296 -25.61 5.26 -0.97
C LYS A 296 -24.40 4.38 -0.63
N ILE A 297 -24.48 3.10 -1.01
CA ILE A 297 -23.43 2.13 -0.71
C ILE A 297 -22.12 2.48 -1.43
N VAL A 298 -21.02 2.45 -0.67
CA VAL A 298 -19.65 2.53 -1.20
C VAL A 298 -19.03 1.13 -1.26
N LYS A 299 -19.12 0.37 -0.14
CA LYS A 299 -18.50 -0.96 -0.06
C LYS A 299 -19.23 -1.84 0.95
N MET A 300 -19.66 -3.03 0.49
CA MET A 300 -20.31 -4.05 1.32
C MET A 300 -19.28 -5.03 1.89
N PHE A 301 -19.36 -5.25 3.21
CA PHE A 301 -18.53 -6.22 3.92
C PHE A 301 -19.36 -7.36 4.54
N PHE A 302 -20.67 -7.18 4.68
CA PHE A 302 -21.56 -8.24 5.10
C PHE A 302 -21.61 -9.36 4.04
N ASP A 303 -21.62 -10.63 4.48
CA ASP A 303 -21.83 -11.81 3.64
C ASP A 303 -22.98 -12.63 4.27
N GLY A 304 -24.08 -12.82 3.54
CA GLY A 304 -25.27 -13.52 4.02
C GLY A 304 -25.03 -14.99 4.41
N ASN A 305 -23.85 -15.54 4.11
CA ASN A 305 -23.48 -16.93 4.38
C ASN A 305 -22.96 -17.19 5.82
N GLU A 306 -22.96 -16.20 6.71
CA GLU A 306 -22.54 -16.38 8.13
C GLU A 306 -23.68 -16.90 9.03
N LYS A 307 -24.85 -17.23 8.48
CA LYS A 307 -25.86 -18.02 9.18
C LYS A 307 -25.65 -19.50 8.88
N LYS A 308 -24.63 -20.12 9.48
CA LYS A 308 -24.64 -21.55 9.83
C LYS A 308 -23.52 -21.84 10.79
#